data_e06c942421d5440a894a8519afc68526
#
_entry.id   e06c942421d5440a894a8519afc68526
#
_cell.length_a   1.000
_cell.length_b   1.000
_cell.length_c   1.000
_cell.angle_alpha   90.00
_cell.angle_beta   90.00
_cell.angle_gamma   90.00
#
_symmetry.space_group_name_H-M   'P 1'
#
loop_
_entity.id
_entity.type
_entity.pdbx_description
1 polymer ?
#
loop_
_entity_poly.entity_id
_entity_poly.type
_entity_poly.pdbx_seq_one_letter_code
_entity_poly.pdbx_strand_id
1 'polypeptide(L)'
;MKLNMFDAVTYSAVQGKKIVILLRVLEKASAAAAALVPFGTTDSENISADSDTTVTKDGTIVTAGAASVELSKEALMSINSSDPDGTTTIDDLKDAMKTRKKVEAWVVNLDRPGATTGKFLGTYYQGFLTSFEVEAAAEDLATVSIDYSAEGVGADGECTVDAATQQIATYVFTDTVQKA
;
A
#
# COMPACT_ATOMS: atom_id res chain seq x y z
N MET A 1 20.76 5.42 46.87
CA MET A 1 20.52 6.30 45.69
C MET A 1 20.45 5.41 44.48
N LYS A 2 19.23 5.12 43.97
CA LYS A 2 19.08 4.31 42.74
C LYS A 2 19.20 5.27 41.56
N LEU A 3 20.27 5.14 40.75
CA LEU A 3 20.34 5.78 39.45
C LEU A 3 19.22 5.15 38.56
N ASN A 4 18.25 5.95 38.16
CA ASN A 4 17.37 5.57 37.08
C ASN A 4 18.23 5.53 35.80
N MET A 5 18.60 4.32 35.38
CA MET A 5 19.06 4.11 34.00
C MET A 5 17.84 4.37 33.10
N PHE A 6 17.93 5.36 32.24
CA PHE A 6 16.98 5.56 31.18
C PHE A 6 16.95 4.25 30.36
N ASP A 7 15.79 3.62 30.26
CA ASP A 7 15.61 2.51 29.33
C ASP A 7 16.04 2.99 27.94
N ALA A 8 17.10 2.39 27.41
CA ALA A 8 17.58 2.73 26.08
C ALA A 8 16.51 2.34 25.08
N VAL A 9 15.90 3.32 24.43
CA VAL A 9 14.95 3.05 23.33
C VAL A 9 15.72 2.37 22.21
N THR A 10 15.36 1.13 21.90
CA THR A 10 15.97 0.37 20.82
C THR A 10 15.17 0.62 19.53
N TYR A 11 15.84 1.14 18.52
CA TYR A 11 15.25 1.33 17.19
C TYR A 11 15.65 0.17 16.26
N SER A 12 14.70 -0.33 15.49
CA SER A 12 14.96 -1.27 14.40
C SER A 12 14.45 -0.70 13.09
N ALA A 13 15.18 -0.94 12.00
CA ALA A 13 14.74 -0.51 10.67
C ALA A 13 13.66 -1.48 10.15
N VAL A 14 12.61 -0.92 9.56
CA VAL A 14 11.57 -1.69 8.86
C VAL A 14 12.07 -2.05 7.47
N GLN A 15 11.93 -3.32 7.08
CA GLN A 15 12.27 -3.77 5.74
C GLN A 15 11.17 -3.36 4.75
N GLY A 16 11.53 -2.88 3.55
CA GLY A 16 10.58 -2.42 2.53
C GLY A 16 9.49 -3.45 2.19
N LYS A 17 9.83 -4.75 2.12
CA LYS A 17 8.86 -5.84 1.90
C LYS A 17 7.78 -5.98 2.99
N LYS A 18 7.92 -5.30 4.11
CA LYS A 18 6.94 -5.27 5.22
C LYS A 18 5.95 -4.12 5.13
N ILE A 19 6.18 -3.18 4.24
CA ILE A 19 5.20 -2.15 3.87
C ILE A 19 4.53 -2.63 2.60
N VAL A 20 3.21 -2.81 2.65
CA VAL A 20 2.44 -3.34 1.51
C VAL A 20 1.25 -2.44 1.20
N ILE A 21 0.97 -2.25 -0.08
CA ILE A 21 -0.23 -1.56 -0.56
C ILE A 21 -1.23 -2.62 -1.03
N LEU A 22 -2.39 -2.67 -0.37
CA LEU A 22 -3.53 -3.48 -0.78
C LEU A 22 -4.52 -2.59 -1.51
N LEU A 23 -5.11 -3.09 -2.59
CA LEU A 23 -6.03 -2.34 -3.43
C LEU A 23 -7.34 -3.12 -3.62
N ARG A 24 -8.44 -2.38 -3.78
CA ARG A 24 -9.75 -2.94 -4.11
C ARG A 24 -10.59 -1.91 -4.85
N VAL A 25 -11.28 -2.31 -5.89
CA VAL A 25 -12.31 -1.46 -6.51
C VAL A 25 -13.47 -1.31 -5.54
N LEU A 26 -13.89 -0.08 -5.21
CA LEU A 26 -14.89 0.20 -4.19
C LEU A 26 -16.22 -0.54 -4.43
N GLU A 27 -16.66 -0.67 -5.68
CA GLU A 27 -17.88 -1.40 -6.04
C GLU A 27 -17.82 -2.90 -5.68
N LYS A 28 -16.62 -3.47 -5.56
CA LYS A 28 -16.40 -4.86 -5.18
C LYS A 28 -16.29 -5.06 -3.66
N ALA A 29 -16.46 -4.02 -2.84
CA ALA A 29 -16.27 -4.08 -1.40
C ALA A 29 -17.17 -5.12 -0.69
N SER A 30 -18.36 -5.39 -1.22
CA SER A 30 -19.27 -6.39 -0.68
C SER A 30 -18.96 -7.84 -1.13
N ALA A 31 -18.14 -8.01 -2.16
CA ALA A 31 -17.90 -9.31 -2.80
C ALA A 31 -16.46 -9.80 -2.66
N ALA A 32 -15.49 -8.91 -2.49
CA ALA A 32 -14.07 -9.24 -2.44
C ALA A 32 -13.33 -8.49 -1.33
N ALA A 33 -12.33 -9.14 -0.75
CA ALA A 33 -11.37 -8.49 0.13
C ALA A 33 -10.41 -7.62 -0.68
N ALA A 34 -9.72 -6.69 0.00
CA ALA A 34 -8.60 -5.98 -0.60
C ALA A 34 -7.47 -6.98 -0.89
N ALA A 35 -6.85 -6.84 -2.05
CA ALA A 35 -5.82 -7.75 -2.51
C ALA A 35 -4.49 -7.04 -2.75
N LEU A 36 -3.40 -7.78 -2.51
CA LEU A 36 -2.08 -7.38 -2.96
C LEU A 36 -1.99 -7.59 -4.48
N VAL A 37 -1.39 -6.63 -5.20
CA VAL A 37 -0.95 -6.90 -6.57
C VAL A 37 0.26 -7.83 -6.49
N PRO A 38 0.18 -9.05 -7.04
CA PRO A 38 1.27 -10.02 -6.94
C PRO A 38 2.57 -9.50 -7.57
N PHE A 39 3.70 -10.04 -7.12
CA PHE A 39 5.02 -9.70 -7.64
C PHE A 39 5.36 -8.20 -7.61
N GLY A 40 4.88 -7.49 -6.57
CA GLY A 40 5.23 -6.10 -6.34
C GLY A 40 6.73 -5.92 -6.15
N THR A 41 7.31 -4.96 -6.86
CA THR A 41 8.73 -4.59 -6.77
C THR A 41 8.93 -3.33 -5.94
N THR A 42 8.01 -2.38 -6.05
CA THR A 42 8.07 -1.10 -5.35
C THR A 42 6.68 -0.66 -4.92
N ASP A 43 6.57 -0.23 -3.67
CA ASP A 43 5.40 0.46 -3.11
C ASP A 43 5.88 1.80 -2.57
N SER A 44 5.20 2.90 -2.90
CA SER A 44 5.51 4.21 -2.34
C SER A 44 4.25 4.96 -1.93
N GLU A 45 4.39 5.74 -0.86
CA GLU A 45 3.40 6.66 -0.34
C GLU A 45 4.05 8.04 -0.24
N ASN A 46 3.45 9.03 -0.88
CA ASN A 46 3.91 10.42 -0.84
C ASN A 46 2.80 11.30 -0.28
N ILE A 47 3.08 11.94 0.85
CA ILE A 47 2.18 12.91 1.48
C ILE A 47 2.86 14.27 1.34
N SER A 48 2.22 15.18 0.63
CA SER A 48 2.73 16.54 0.37
C SER A 48 1.69 17.60 0.70
N ALA A 49 2.17 18.78 1.03
CA ALA A 49 1.33 19.97 1.21
C ALA A 49 2.05 21.19 0.66
N ASP A 50 1.30 22.04 -0.02
CA ASP A 50 1.82 23.34 -0.45
C ASP A 50 1.94 24.29 0.74
N SER A 51 2.78 25.30 0.60
CA SER A 51 2.90 26.39 1.58
C SER A 51 2.95 27.73 0.88
N ASP A 52 2.16 28.69 1.38
CA ASP A 52 2.20 30.08 0.95
C ASP A 52 3.00 30.93 1.94
N THR A 53 3.80 31.84 1.40
CA THR A 53 4.63 32.72 2.19
C THR A 53 4.22 34.17 1.96
N THR A 54 3.83 34.86 3.03
CA THR A 54 3.51 36.29 3.01
C THR A 54 4.56 37.06 3.79
N VAL A 55 5.23 37.98 3.13
CA VAL A 55 6.19 38.90 3.77
C VAL A 55 5.44 40.11 4.31
N THR A 56 5.55 40.34 5.61
CA THR A 56 4.98 41.47 6.31
C THR A 56 6.10 42.42 6.79
N LYS A 57 5.76 43.63 7.25
CA LYS A 57 6.74 44.58 7.80
C LYS A 57 7.41 44.04 9.06
N ASP A 58 6.77 43.11 9.77
CA ASP A 58 7.23 42.57 11.05
C ASP A 58 7.87 41.17 10.93
N GLY A 59 7.85 40.57 9.71
CA GLY A 59 8.44 39.25 9.45
C GLY A 59 7.69 38.48 8.37
N THR A 60 8.11 37.24 8.18
CA THR A 60 7.53 36.32 7.18
C THR A 60 6.54 35.37 7.86
N ILE A 61 5.34 35.29 7.31
CA ILE A 61 4.29 34.34 7.74
C ILE A 61 4.22 33.23 6.72
N VAL A 62 4.29 31.96 7.17
CA VAL A 62 4.09 30.77 6.34
C VAL A 62 2.76 30.15 6.67
N THR A 63 1.92 29.92 5.66
CA THR A 63 0.64 29.25 5.79
C THR A 63 0.71 27.91 5.04
N ALA A 64 0.36 26.81 5.71
CA ALA A 64 0.30 25.50 5.09
C ALA A 64 -1.00 25.32 4.32
N GLY A 65 -0.92 24.81 3.10
CA GLY A 65 -2.05 24.39 2.28
C GLY A 65 -2.63 23.03 2.71
N ALA A 66 -3.63 22.56 1.99
CA ALA A 66 -4.17 21.22 2.17
C ALA A 66 -3.13 20.14 1.79
N ALA A 67 -3.07 19.08 2.58
CA ALA A 67 -2.23 17.95 2.22
C ALA A 67 -2.89 17.12 1.10
N SER A 68 -2.07 16.57 0.21
CA SER A 68 -2.42 15.61 -0.83
C SER A 68 -1.64 14.32 -0.62
N VAL A 69 -2.24 13.19 -1.00
CA VAL A 69 -1.63 11.87 -0.88
C VAL A 69 -1.64 11.18 -2.22
N GLU A 70 -0.47 10.72 -2.62
CA GLU A 70 -0.24 9.94 -3.83
C GLU A 70 0.39 8.61 -3.46
N LEU A 71 -0.11 7.52 -4.03
CA LEU A 71 0.47 6.20 -3.91
C LEU A 71 0.96 5.75 -5.27
N SER A 72 2.07 5.05 -5.30
CA SER A 72 2.60 4.42 -6.51
C SER A 72 2.96 2.97 -6.22
N LYS A 73 2.66 2.10 -7.17
CA LYS A 73 2.96 0.67 -7.08
C LYS A 73 3.51 0.15 -8.40
N GLU A 74 4.63 -0.55 -8.30
CA GLU A 74 5.21 -1.29 -9.42
C GLU A 74 5.16 -2.78 -9.15
N ALA A 75 4.86 -3.57 -10.18
CA ALA A 75 4.80 -5.02 -10.09
C ALA A 75 5.12 -5.68 -11.43
N LEU A 76 5.46 -6.96 -11.41
CA LEU A 76 5.47 -7.75 -12.64
C LEU A 76 4.03 -8.10 -13.03
N MET A 77 3.74 -8.10 -14.32
CA MET A 77 2.46 -8.59 -14.83
C MET A 77 2.26 -10.05 -14.44
N SER A 78 1.07 -10.37 -13.97
CA SER A 78 0.71 -11.73 -13.56
C SER A 78 -0.62 -12.15 -14.18
N ILE A 79 -0.79 -13.45 -14.34
CA ILE A 79 -2.06 -14.09 -14.71
C ILE A 79 -2.51 -14.98 -13.56
N ASN A 80 -3.81 -15.07 -13.34
CA ASN A 80 -4.37 -16.00 -12.38
C ASN A 80 -4.67 -17.35 -13.08
N SER A 81 -3.72 -18.27 -13.00
CA SER A 81 -3.87 -19.60 -13.62
C SER A 81 -4.87 -20.52 -12.90
N SER A 82 -5.36 -20.14 -11.74
CA SER A 82 -6.40 -20.87 -10.99
C SER A 82 -7.82 -20.39 -11.29
N ASP A 83 -7.96 -19.25 -11.99
CA ASP A 83 -9.24 -18.72 -12.43
C ASP A 83 -9.47 -19.12 -13.90
N PRO A 84 -10.65 -19.69 -14.25
CA PRO A 84 -10.97 -20.02 -15.63
C PRO A 84 -10.85 -18.85 -16.61
N ASP A 85 -11.14 -17.64 -16.14
CA ASP A 85 -11.05 -16.42 -16.94
C ASP A 85 -9.67 -15.74 -16.82
N GLY A 86 -8.79 -16.24 -15.95
CA GLY A 86 -7.45 -15.69 -15.73
C GLY A 86 -7.42 -14.28 -15.16
N THR A 87 -8.56 -13.77 -14.68
CA THR A 87 -8.71 -12.39 -14.20
C THR A 87 -7.85 -12.14 -12.96
N THR A 88 -7.11 -11.05 -12.94
CA THR A 88 -6.24 -10.65 -11.84
C THR A 88 -6.70 -9.34 -11.21
N THR A 89 -6.17 -9.03 -10.04
CA THR A 89 -6.32 -7.69 -9.43
C THR A 89 -5.86 -6.58 -10.38
N ILE A 90 -4.84 -6.84 -11.22
CA ILE A 90 -4.32 -5.90 -12.22
C ILE A 90 -5.40 -5.59 -13.27
N ASP A 91 -6.14 -6.60 -13.76
CA ASP A 91 -7.20 -6.40 -14.73
C ASP A 91 -8.35 -5.58 -14.16
N ASP A 92 -8.73 -5.85 -12.91
CA ASP A 92 -9.74 -5.08 -12.20
C ASP A 92 -9.35 -3.62 -12.05
N LEU A 93 -8.09 -3.34 -11.72
CA LEU A 93 -7.56 -1.98 -11.59
C LEU A 93 -7.50 -1.28 -12.96
N LYS A 94 -7.10 -1.99 -14.01
CA LYS A 94 -7.11 -1.47 -15.37
C LYS A 94 -8.51 -1.06 -15.82
N ASP A 95 -9.51 -1.87 -15.50
CA ASP A 95 -10.90 -1.55 -15.82
C ASP A 95 -11.45 -0.42 -14.96
N ALA A 96 -11.06 -0.35 -13.68
CA ALA A 96 -11.40 0.78 -12.82
C ALA A 96 -10.83 2.09 -13.37
N MET A 97 -9.58 2.09 -13.87
CA MET A 97 -8.97 3.25 -14.50
C MET A 97 -9.77 3.69 -15.76
N LYS A 98 -10.11 2.75 -16.66
CA LYS A 98 -10.87 3.05 -17.89
C LYS A 98 -12.27 3.58 -17.60
N THR A 99 -12.92 3.05 -16.58
CA THR A 99 -14.32 3.38 -16.23
C THR A 99 -14.42 4.43 -15.13
N ARG A 100 -13.29 4.97 -14.67
CA ARG A 100 -13.19 6.00 -13.62
C ARG A 100 -13.90 5.62 -12.32
N LYS A 101 -13.73 4.36 -11.92
CA LYS A 101 -14.27 3.86 -10.67
C LYS A 101 -13.35 4.21 -9.51
N LYS A 102 -13.96 4.44 -8.35
CA LYS A 102 -13.21 4.63 -7.11
C LYS A 102 -12.51 3.35 -6.70
N VAL A 103 -11.29 3.51 -6.20
CA VAL A 103 -10.46 2.46 -5.67
C VAL A 103 -10.16 2.77 -4.21
N GLU A 104 -10.24 1.76 -3.38
CA GLU A 104 -9.78 1.78 -2.00
C GLU A 104 -8.35 1.29 -1.93
N ALA A 105 -7.55 1.95 -1.10
CA ALA A 105 -6.16 1.58 -0.86
C ALA A 105 -5.85 1.50 0.63
N TRP A 106 -5.04 0.54 1.03
CA TRP A 106 -4.51 0.40 2.39
C TRP A 106 -3.00 0.32 2.33
N VAL A 107 -2.32 1.22 2.99
CA VAL A 107 -0.87 1.15 3.23
C VAL A 107 -0.66 0.51 4.59
N VAL A 108 -0.11 -0.69 4.62
CA VAL A 108 -0.05 -1.51 5.84
C VAL A 108 1.39 -1.83 6.20
N ASN A 109 1.73 -1.67 7.48
CA ASN A 109 3.03 -2.05 8.02
C ASN A 109 2.91 -3.37 8.80
N LEU A 110 3.43 -4.46 8.22
CA LEU A 110 3.39 -5.81 8.79
C LEU A 110 4.35 -6.00 10.00
N ASP A 111 5.26 -5.06 10.25
CA ASP A 111 6.09 -5.05 11.46
C ASP A 111 5.41 -4.26 12.62
N ARG A 112 4.22 -3.71 12.39
CA ARG A 112 3.44 -2.99 13.40
C ARG A 112 2.11 -3.73 13.67
N PRO A 113 2.11 -4.72 14.58
CA PRO A 113 0.87 -5.38 14.97
C PRO A 113 -0.07 -4.37 15.63
N GLY A 114 -1.36 -4.51 15.36
CA GLY A 114 -2.42 -3.75 16.00
C GLY A 114 -2.69 -4.23 17.43
N ALA A 115 -3.58 -3.55 18.13
CA ALA A 115 -4.06 -3.97 19.45
C ALA A 115 -4.88 -5.26 19.37
N THR A 116 -5.57 -5.47 18.25
CA THR A 116 -6.33 -6.70 17.99
C THR A 116 -5.40 -7.76 17.39
N THR A 117 -5.39 -8.94 17.99
CA THR A 117 -4.57 -10.07 17.51
C THR A 117 -4.87 -10.40 16.04
N GLY A 118 -3.82 -10.51 15.23
CA GLY A 118 -3.91 -10.82 13.80
C GLY A 118 -4.20 -9.62 12.90
N LYS A 119 -4.26 -8.41 13.47
CA LYS A 119 -4.36 -7.16 12.71
C LYS A 119 -3.06 -6.38 12.73
N PHE A 120 -2.89 -5.53 11.73
CA PHE A 120 -1.73 -4.65 11.54
C PHE A 120 -2.17 -3.21 11.41
N LEU A 121 -1.30 -2.30 11.84
CA LEU A 121 -1.52 -0.86 11.68
C LEU A 121 -1.32 -0.47 10.22
N GLY A 122 -2.21 0.37 9.73
CA GLY A 122 -2.15 0.91 8.38
C GLY A 122 -3.04 2.12 8.22
N THR A 123 -2.94 2.76 7.06
CA THR A 123 -3.74 3.91 6.68
C THR A 123 -4.63 3.54 5.50
N TYR A 124 -5.90 3.88 5.60
CA TYR A 124 -6.92 3.64 4.59
C TYR A 124 -7.16 4.90 3.76
N TYR A 125 -7.26 4.73 2.46
CA TYR A 125 -7.52 5.78 1.49
C TYR A 125 -8.66 5.39 0.55
N GLN A 126 -9.40 6.40 0.10
CA GLN A 126 -10.28 6.30 -1.07
C GLN A 126 -9.82 7.30 -2.12
N GLY A 127 -9.89 6.93 -3.39
CA GLY A 127 -9.46 7.80 -4.48
C GLY A 127 -9.59 7.16 -5.84
N PHE A 128 -8.78 7.62 -6.77
CA PHE A 128 -8.81 7.17 -8.17
C PHE A 128 -7.39 6.85 -8.64
N LEU A 129 -7.32 5.90 -9.58
CA LEU A 129 -6.09 5.69 -10.33
C LEU A 129 -5.86 6.87 -11.27
N THR A 130 -4.64 7.36 -11.29
CA THR A 130 -4.21 8.50 -12.13
C THR A 130 -3.34 8.08 -13.29
N SER A 131 -2.65 6.93 -13.15
CA SER A 131 -1.88 6.30 -14.21
C SER A 131 -2.00 4.78 -14.14
N PHE A 132 -1.95 4.12 -15.27
CA PHE A 132 -1.83 2.68 -15.41
C PHE A 132 -0.99 2.40 -16.66
N GLU A 133 0.24 2.01 -16.46
CA GLU A 133 1.22 1.77 -17.51
C GLU A 133 1.65 0.30 -17.53
N VAL A 134 1.77 -0.27 -18.72
CA VAL A 134 2.32 -1.61 -18.91
C VAL A 134 3.52 -1.49 -19.83
N GLU A 135 4.67 -1.94 -19.36
CA GLU A 135 5.88 -2.05 -20.16
C GLU A 135 6.16 -3.54 -20.46
N ALA A 136 6.41 -3.83 -21.73
CA ALA A 136 6.66 -5.20 -22.18
C ALA A 136 7.78 -5.21 -23.23
N ALA A 137 9.00 -5.49 -22.81
CA ALA A 137 10.14 -5.70 -23.68
C ALA A 137 10.22 -7.17 -24.13
N ALA A 138 10.80 -7.42 -25.30
CA ALA A 138 10.80 -8.76 -25.91
C ALA A 138 11.56 -9.81 -25.10
N GLU A 139 12.58 -9.40 -24.32
CA GLU A 139 13.46 -10.30 -23.57
C GLU A 139 13.23 -10.24 -22.05
N ASP A 140 12.37 -9.30 -21.58
CA ASP A 140 12.12 -9.07 -20.15
C ASP A 140 10.69 -9.48 -19.75
N LEU A 141 10.48 -9.65 -18.45
CA LEU A 141 9.14 -9.83 -17.91
C LEU A 141 8.36 -8.51 -18.01
N ALA A 142 7.12 -8.58 -18.45
CA ALA A 142 6.27 -7.41 -18.49
C ALA A 142 6.03 -6.83 -17.10
N THR A 143 6.09 -5.51 -16.98
CA THR A 143 5.86 -4.78 -15.74
C THR A 143 4.58 -3.95 -15.82
N VAL A 144 4.01 -3.63 -14.66
CA VAL A 144 2.90 -2.71 -14.52
C VAL A 144 3.24 -1.66 -13.48
N SER A 145 3.00 -0.40 -13.82
CA SER A 145 3.09 0.74 -12.91
C SER A 145 1.73 1.37 -12.73
N ILE A 146 1.34 1.62 -11.50
CA ILE A 146 0.02 2.13 -11.13
C ILE A 146 0.22 3.33 -10.20
N ASP A 147 -0.30 4.49 -10.59
CA ASP A 147 -0.36 5.65 -9.73
C ASP A 147 -1.79 5.91 -9.27
N TYR A 148 -1.91 6.38 -8.06
CA TYR A 148 -3.17 6.60 -7.37
C TYR A 148 -3.14 7.91 -6.61
N SER A 149 -4.23 8.68 -6.70
CA SER A 149 -4.42 9.91 -5.92
C SER A 149 -5.58 9.73 -4.96
N ALA A 150 -5.31 9.98 -3.67
CA ALA A 150 -6.28 9.84 -2.61
C ALA A 150 -7.17 11.08 -2.50
N GLU A 151 -8.43 10.86 -2.10
CA GLU A 151 -9.32 11.92 -1.63
C GLU A 151 -9.03 12.19 -0.14
N GLY A 152 -8.40 13.34 0.15
CA GLY A 152 -8.02 13.70 1.52
C GLY A 152 -6.76 13.00 2.02
N VAL A 153 -6.59 12.96 3.33
CA VAL A 153 -5.36 12.52 4.01
C VAL A 153 -5.42 11.09 4.58
N GLY A 154 -6.49 10.36 4.27
CA GLY A 154 -6.70 9.01 4.76
C GLY A 154 -7.14 8.92 6.22
N ALA A 155 -7.29 7.69 6.69
CA ALA A 155 -7.67 7.36 8.06
C ALA A 155 -6.81 6.21 8.59
N ASP A 156 -6.15 6.43 9.72
CA ASP A 156 -5.36 5.40 10.39
C ASP A 156 -6.26 4.38 11.09
N GLY A 157 -5.84 3.12 11.07
CA GLY A 157 -6.59 2.05 11.69
C GLY A 157 -5.87 0.71 11.70
N GLU A 158 -6.63 -0.32 12.06
CA GLU A 158 -6.17 -1.70 12.07
C GLU A 158 -6.85 -2.49 10.95
N CYS A 159 -6.06 -3.15 10.12
CA CYS A 159 -6.56 -3.99 9.04
C CYS A 159 -6.13 -5.45 9.19
N THR A 160 -6.96 -6.34 8.69
CA THR A 160 -6.65 -7.77 8.57
C THR A 160 -5.95 -7.98 7.23
N VAL A 161 -4.78 -8.63 7.28
CA VAL A 161 -4.04 -9.04 6.08
C VAL A 161 -4.11 -10.57 6.01
N ASP A 162 -4.44 -11.10 4.86
CA ASP A 162 -4.54 -12.55 4.69
C ASP A 162 -3.19 -13.27 4.88
N ALA A 163 -3.26 -14.56 5.22
CA ALA A 163 -2.06 -15.33 5.52
C ALA A 163 -1.13 -15.49 4.30
N ALA A 164 -1.67 -15.49 3.08
CA ALA A 164 -0.87 -15.61 1.87
C ALA A 164 -0.04 -14.33 1.64
N THR A 165 -0.66 -13.16 1.79
CA THR A 165 0.04 -11.87 1.74
C THR A 165 1.12 -11.76 2.83
N GLN A 166 0.82 -12.19 4.06
CA GLN A 166 1.81 -12.23 5.14
C GLN A 166 2.99 -13.15 4.82
N GLN A 167 2.75 -14.29 4.18
CA GLN A 167 3.80 -15.24 3.79
C GLN A 167 4.71 -14.69 2.68
N ILE A 168 4.17 -13.93 1.73
CA ILE A 168 4.96 -13.26 0.69
C ILE A 168 5.95 -12.28 1.33
N ALA A 169 5.52 -11.54 2.34
CA ALA A 169 6.35 -10.59 3.08
C ALA A 169 7.30 -11.25 4.10
N THR A 170 7.03 -12.51 4.48
CA THR A 170 7.80 -13.22 5.50
C THR A 170 8.08 -14.63 5.02
N TYR A 171 9.38 -14.99 4.87
CA TYR A 171 9.75 -16.37 4.59
C TYR A 171 9.45 -17.20 5.83
N VAL A 172 8.37 -17.98 5.79
CA VAL A 172 8.02 -18.90 6.89
C VAL A 172 8.66 -20.26 6.57
N PHE A 173 9.43 -20.78 7.51
CA PHE A 173 9.96 -22.15 7.40
C PHE A 173 8.77 -23.13 7.27
N THR A 174 8.79 -23.93 6.21
CA THR A 174 7.81 -25.00 5.99
C THR A 174 8.55 -26.33 6.14
N ASP A 175 8.04 -27.20 7.00
CA ASP A 175 8.57 -28.54 7.20
C ASP A 175 8.49 -29.34 5.88
N THR A 176 9.45 -30.23 5.67
CA THR A 176 9.54 -31.09 4.47
C THR A 176 8.52 -32.23 4.50
N VAL A 177 7.75 -32.38 5.58
CA VAL A 177 6.71 -33.43 5.71
C VAL A 177 5.56 -33.15 4.75
N GLN A 178 5.10 -34.19 4.07
CA GLN A 178 3.95 -34.12 3.15
C GLN A 178 2.72 -33.59 3.90
N LYS A 179 2.11 -32.53 3.39
CA LYS A 179 0.84 -32.00 3.90
C LYS A 179 -0.29 -32.96 3.54
N ALA A 180 -1.04 -33.39 4.54
CA ALA A 180 -2.24 -34.22 4.36
C ALA A 180 -3.35 -33.46 3.64
#